data_b7addc681870cdcf502c790386a5ce8e
#
_entry.id   b7addc681870cdcf502c790386a5ce8e
#
_cell.length_a   1.000
_cell.length_b   1.000
_cell.length_c   1.000
_cell.angle_alpha   90.00
_cell.angle_beta   90.00
_cell.angle_gamma   90.00
#
_symmetry.space_group_name_H-M   'P 1'
#
loop_
_entity.id
_entity.type
_entity.pdbx_description
1 polymer ?
#
loop_
_entity_poly.entity_id
_entity_poly.type
_entity_poly.pdbx_seq_one_letter_code
_entity_poly.pdbx_strand_id
1 'polypeptide(L)'
;MGKFVIKTTATGTKFDLKATNGQVIASSQVYKSAATCKNGIASVAKNAPIAAVEDQTVEGFATEKNPKFEVYTDKAGEFRFRLKATNGQVIAISEGYTTHASCINGVESVKKNAVDADIVTE
;
A
#
# COMPACT_ATOMS: atom_id res chain seq x y z
N MET A 1 15.60 -4.96 -3.94
CA MET A 1 14.24 -5.13 -4.48
C MET A 1 13.29 -5.67 -3.45
N GLY A 2 12.06 -5.19 -3.48
CA GLY A 2 11.02 -5.68 -2.59
C GLY A 2 10.41 -6.98 -3.07
N LYS A 3 9.45 -7.48 -2.33
CA LYS A 3 8.67 -8.65 -2.72
C LYS A 3 7.26 -8.57 -2.21
N PHE A 4 6.33 -9.13 -2.98
CA PHE A 4 4.96 -9.36 -2.53
C PHE A 4 4.88 -10.77 -1.98
N VAL A 5 4.38 -10.91 -0.76
CA VAL A 5 4.23 -12.20 -0.11
C VAL A 5 2.74 -12.53 0.00
N ILE A 6 2.32 -13.60 -0.66
CA ILE A 6 0.94 -14.06 -0.64
C ILE A 6 0.76 -15.01 0.52
N LYS A 7 -0.25 -14.76 1.34
CA LYS A 7 -0.57 -15.57 2.53
C LYS A 7 -2.02 -16.02 2.50
N THR A 8 -2.24 -17.27 2.92
CA THR A 8 -3.59 -17.77 3.14
C THR A 8 -4.04 -17.39 4.54
N THR A 9 -5.25 -16.87 4.66
CA THR A 9 -5.88 -16.55 5.94
C THR A 9 -7.09 -17.46 6.18
N ALA A 10 -7.71 -17.35 7.35
CA ALA A 10 -8.89 -18.15 7.67
C ALA A 10 -10.07 -17.89 6.71
N THR A 11 -10.14 -16.69 6.11
CA THR A 11 -11.27 -16.28 5.28
C THR A 11 -10.89 -16.07 3.81
N GLY A 12 -9.63 -16.25 3.44
CA GLY A 12 -9.20 -16.04 2.05
C GLY A 12 -7.70 -15.88 1.89
N THR A 13 -7.31 -15.02 0.98
CA THR A 13 -5.92 -14.80 0.59
C THR A 13 -5.60 -13.32 0.62
N LYS A 14 -4.45 -12.95 1.16
CA LYS A 14 -3.99 -11.57 1.18
C LYS A 14 -2.53 -11.50 0.74
N PHE A 15 -2.04 -10.30 0.47
CA PHE A 15 -0.62 -10.09 0.24
C PHE A 15 -0.07 -8.98 1.14
N ASP A 16 1.22 -9.09 1.44
CA ASP A 16 2.01 -8.03 2.05
C ASP A 16 3.08 -7.61 1.06
N LEU A 17 3.40 -6.33 1.02
CA LEU A 17 4.56 -5.84 0.29
C LEU A 17 5.68 -5.62 1.30
N LYS A 18 6.79 -6.31 1.10
CA LYS A 18 7.98 -6.19 1.93
C LYS A 18 9.06 -5.40 1.22
N ALA A 19 9.73 -4.52 1.94
CA ALA A 19 10.89 -3.81 1.44
C ALA A 19 12.11 -4.72 1.42
N THR A 20 13.20 -4.23 0.84
CA THR A 20 14.46 -4.99 0.74
C THR A 20 14.96 -5.48 2.10
N ASN A 21 14.71 -4.71 3.16
CA ASN A 21 15.12 -5.08 4.53
C ASN A 21 14.17 -6.09 5.19
N GLY A 22 13.15 -6.58 4.49
CA GLY A 22 12.22 -7.57 5.01
C GLY A 22 11.04 -7.00 5.79
N GLN A 23 10.96 -5.69 5.97
CA GLN A 23 9.84 -5.08 6.69
C GLN A 23 8.60 -4.98 5.81
N VAL A 24 7.43 -5.26 6.40
CA VAL A 24 6.14 -5.08 5.73
C VAL A 24 5.84 -3.58 5.67
N ILE A 25 5.69 -3.05 4.47
CA ILE A 25 5.42 -1.63 4.25
C ILE A 25 3.98 -1.35 3.83
N ALA A 26 3.28 -2.36 3.33
CA ALA A 26 1.85 -2.25 3.00
C ALA A 26 1.23 -3.63 2.95
N SER A 27 -0.06 -3.69 3.23
CA SER A 27 -0.83 -4.95 3.22
C SER A 27 -2.13 -4.75 2.46
N SER A 28 -2.61 -5.82 1.84
CA SER A 28 -3.89 -5.80 1.13
C SER A 28 -5.04 -6.17 2.05
N GLN A 29 -6.26 -5.97 1.54
CA GLN A 29 -7.44 -6.61 2.09
C GLN A 29 -7.38 -8.12 1.83
N VAL A 30 -8.30 -8.86 2.40
CA VAL A 30 -8.42 -10.31 2.16
C VAL A 30 -9.25 -10.52 0.88
N TYR A 31 -8.67 -11.26 -0.07
CA TYR A 31 -9.33 -11.61 -1.32
C TYR A 31 -9.92 -13.03 -1.22
N LYS A 32 -10.92 -13.32 -2.03
CA LYS A 32 -11.59 -14.63 -2.02
C LYS A 32 -10.71 -15.74 -2.60
N SER A 33 -9.79 -15.40 -3.49
CA SER A 33 -8.96 -16.40 -4.18
C SER A 33 -7.56 -15.88 -4.42
N ALA A 34 -6.64 -16.80 -4.70
CA ALA A 34 -5.27 -16.44 -5.08
C ALA A 34 -5.25 -15.64 -6.39
N ALA A 35 -6.16 -15.93 -7.31
CA ALA A 35 -6.23 -15.22 -8.59
C ALA A 35 -6.57 -13.74 -8.38
N THR A 36 -7.58 -13.43 -7.56
CA THR A 36 -7.96 -12.05 -7.27
C THR A 36 -6.89 -11.34 -6.45
N CYS A 37 -6.21 -12.06 -5.56
CA CYS A 37 -5.06 -11.52 -4.81
C CYS A 37 -3.94 -11.09 -5.76
N LYS A 38 -3.62 -11.93 -6.75
CA LYS A 38 -2.59 -11.60 -7.75
C LYS A 38 -2.98 -10.39 -8.60
N ASN A 39 -4.28 -10.24 -8.90
CA ASN A 39 -4.77 -9.04 -9.59
C ASN A 39 -4.53 -7.79 -8.74
N GLY A 40 -4.71 -7.89 -7.43
CA GLY A 40 -4.42 -6.80 -6.50
C GLY A 40 -2.94 -6.44 -6.49
N ILE A 41 -2.07 -7.43 -6.51
CA ILE A 41 -0.62 -7.23 -6.60
C ILE A 41 -0.26 -6.48 -7.89
N ALA A 42 -0.82 -6.91 -9.02
CA ALA A 42 -0.58 -6.25 -10.31
C ALA A 42 -1.06 -4.80 -10.27
N SER A 43 -2.18 -4.55 -9.60
CA SER A 43 -2.72 -3.20 -9.44
C SER A 43 -1.77 -2.31 -8.64
N VAL A 44 -1.19 -2.81 -7.54
CA VAL A 44 -0.21 -2.05 -6.76
C VAL A 44 1.03 -1.75 -7.61
N ALA A 45 1.56 -2.76 -8.29
CA ALA A 45 2.75 -2.59 -9.13
C ALA A 45 2.53 -1.55 -10.24
N LYS A 46 1.33 -1.51 -10.80
CA LYS A 46 0.98 -0.57 -11.87
C LYS A 46 0.74 0.85 -11.35
N ASN A 47 0.02 0.98 -10.23
CA ASN A 47 -0.45 2.28 -9.77
C ASN A 47 0.53 3.01 -8.84
N ALA A 48 1.31 2.28 -8.04
CA ALA A 48 2.19 2.91 -7.06
C ALA A 48 3.20 3.88 -7.69
N PRO A 49 3.89 3.52 -8.80
CA PRO A 49 4.90 4.42 -9.38
C PRO A 49 4.34 5.74 -9.92
N ILE A 50 3.07 5.77 -10.32
CA ILE A 50 2.44 6.94 -10.95
C ILE A 50 1.46 7.66 -10.04
N ALA A 51 1.20 7.12 -8.84
CA ALA A 51 0.21 7.69 -7.92
C ALA A 51 0.68 9.02 -7.35
N ALA A 52 -0.23 10.00 -7.32
CA ALA A 52 -0.01 11.26 -6.62
C ALA A 52 -0.09 11.02 -5.10
N VAL A 53 0.45 11.94 -4.31
CA VAL A 53 0.35 11.87 -2.86
C VAL A 53 -0.61 12.96 -2.39
N GLU A 54 -1.72 12.54 -1.79
CA GLU A 54 -2.69 13.45 -1.18
C GLU A 54 -2.47 13.41 0.33
N ASP A 55 -1.85 14.45 0.87
CA ASP A 55 -1.54 14.51 2.29
C ASP A 55 -2.70 15.16 3.05
N GLN A 56 -3.57 14.33 3.61
CA GLN A 56 -4.77 14.78 4.34
C GLN A 56 -4.44 15.27 5.74
N THR A 57 -3.18 15.22 6.17
CA THR A 57 -2.75 15.73 7.46
C THR A 57 -2.47 17.23 7.42
N VAL A 58 -2.40 17.80 6.22
CA VAL A 58 -2.17 19.23 5.99
C VAL A 58 -3.52 19.94 5.88
N GLU A 59 -3.69 21.01 6.64
CA GLU A 59 -4.91 21.81 6.56
C GLU A 59 -5.06 22.41 5.16
N GLY A 60 -6.25 22.30 4.59
CA GLY A 60 -6.52 22.82 3.25
C GLY A 60 -5.91 21.99 2.13
N PHE A 61 -5.62 20.71 2.37
CA PHE A 61 -5.04 19.85 1.34
C PHE A 61 -5.91 19.81 0.08
N ALA A 62 -5.24 19.66 -1.08
CA ALA A 62 -5.94 19.53 -2.36
C ALA A 62 -6.26 18.06 -2.62
N THR A 63 -7.48 17.79 -3.10
CA THR A 63 -7.87 16.43 -3.50
C THR A 63 -7.18 16.09 -4.83
N GLU A 64 -6.47 14.97 -4.84
CA GLU A 64 -5.79 14.46 -6.03
C GLU A 64 -6.69 13.47 -6.78
N LYS A 65 -6.35 13.24 -8.04
CA LYS A 65 -7.05 12.23 -8.85
C LYS A 65 -6.46 10.85 -8.61
N ASN A 66 -7.28 9.81 -8.75
CA ASN A 66 -6.80 8.44 -8.69
C ASN A 66 -5.95 8.11 -9.93
N PRO A 67 -4.92 7.24 -9.81
CA PRO A 67 -4.47 6.60 -8.58
C PRO A 67 -3.75 7.58 -7.67
N LYS A 68 -3.85 7.33 -6.36
CA LYS A 68 -3.20 8.23 -5.39
C LYS A 68 -2.91 7.49 -4.09
N PHE A 69 -1.92 8.00 -3.36
CA PHE A 69 -1.72 7.67 -1.95
C PHE A 69 -2.43 8.72 -1.11
N GLU A 70 -3.25 8.27 -0.17
CA GLU A 70 -3.85 9.17 0.82
C GLU A 70 -3.09 8.99 2.13
N VAL A 71 -2.50 10.08 2.63
CA VAL A 71 -1.81 10.09 3.92
C VAL A 71 -2.76 10.72 4.94
N TYR A 72 -3.01 10.03 6.04
CA TYR A 72 -3.98 10.47 7.04
C TYR A 72 -3.54 10.07 8.45
N THR A 73 -4.23 10.61 9.46
CA THR A 73 -4.06 10.21 10.85
C THR A 73 -5.19 9.26 11.24
N ASP A 74 -4.85 8.16 11.93
CA ASP A 74 -5.86 7.22 12.41
C ASP A 74 -6.41 7.66 13.78
N LYS A 75 -7.31 6.86 14.35
CA LYS A 75 -7.94 7.16 15.63
C LYS A 75 -6.96 7.17 16.80
N ALA A 76 -5.86 6.44 16.67
CA ALA A 76 -4.82 6.39 17.70
C ALA A 76 -3.82 7.53 17.58
N GLY A 77 -3.96 8.40 16.57
CA GLY A 77 -3.05 9.51 16.34
C GLY A 77 -1.82 9.14 15.54
N GLU A 78 -1.77 7.94 15.00
CA GLU A 78 -0.65 7.52 14.15
C GLU A 78 -0.89 7.89 12.70
N PHE A 79 0.20 8.08 11.96
CA PHE A 79 0.14 8.41 10.54
C PHE A 79 0.09 7.12 9.73
N ARG A 80 -0.84 7.07 8.77
CA ARG A 80 -1.02 5.93 7.87
C ARG A 80 -1.16 6.43 6.46
N PHE A 81 -0.90 5.54 5.50
CA PHE A 81 -1.24 5.81 4.11
C PHE A 81 -2.01 4.64 3.53
N ARG A 82 -2.77 4.93 2.48
CA ARG A 82 -3.43 3.90 1.69
C ARG A 82 -3.27 4.26 0.22
N LEU A 83 -3.16 3.24 -0.62
CA LEU A 83 -3.04 3.42 -2.07
C LEU A 83 -4.39 3.11 -2.70
N LYS A 84 -4.90 4.05 -3.48
CA LYS A 84 -6.11 3.86 -4.27
C LYS A 84 -5.75 3.63 -5.72
N ALA A 85 -6.38 2.64 -6.34
CA ALA A 85 -6.24 2.36 -7.76
C ALA A 85 -7.01 3.38 -8.60
N THR A 86 -6.88 3.29 -9.91
CA THR A 86 -7.56 4.18 -10.86
C THR A 86 -9.08 4.20 -10.64
N ASN A 87 -9.67 3.08 -10.23
CA ASN A 87 -11.11 2.98 -9.96
C ASN A 87 -11.53 3.46 -8.57
N GLY A 88 -10.60 3.99 -7.78
CA GLY A 88 -10.87 4.49 -6.43
C GLY A 88 -10.88 3.44 -5.33
N GLN A 89 -10.64 2.18 -5.64
CA GLN A 89 -10.57 1.14 -4.60
C GLN A 89 -9.25 1.17 -3.86
N VAL A 90 -9.32 0.95 -2.54
CA VAL A 90 -8.12 0.83 -1.71
C VAL A 90 -7.49 -0.53 -1.96
N ILE A 91 -6.25 -0.54 -2.44
CA ILE A 91 -5.53 -1.77 -2.81
C ILE A 91 -4.37 -2.09 -1.88
N ALA A 92 -3.94 -1.14 -1.05
CA ALA A 92 -2.91 -1.39 -0.04
C ALA A 92 -3.04 -0.37 1.08
N ILE A 93 -2.72 -0.80 2.30
CA ILE A 93 -2.79 0.02 3.51
C ILE A 93 -1.50 -0.19 4.30
N SER A 94 -0.93 0.89 4.84
CA SER A 94 0.27 0.83 5.66
C SER A 94 -0.07 0.47 7.11
N GLU A 95 0.99 0.15 7.87
CA GLU A 95 0.93 0.16 9.33
C GLU A 95 0.92 1.60 9.84
N GLY A 96 0.69 1.78 11.15
CA GLY A 96 0.77 3.09 11.77
C GLY A 96 2.21 3.54 11.99
N TYR A 97 2.50 4.77 11.61
CA TYR A 97 3.80 5.39 11.87
C TYR A 97 3.66 6.44 12.96
N THR A 98 4.69 6.59 13.78
CA THR A 98 4.66 7.57 14.87
C THR A 98 4.95 8.98 14.40
N THR A 99 5.58 9.15 13.22
CA THR A 99 5.89 10.48 12.67
C THR A 99 5.40 10.58 11.24
N HIS A 100 5.10 11.80 10.83
CA HIS A 100 4.72 12.10 9.44
C HIS A 100 5.86 11.77 8.48
N ALA A 101 7.10 12.10 8.84
CA ALA A 101 8.26 11.82 8.00
C ALA A 101 8.42 10.33 7.71
N SER A 102 8.22 9.47 8.72
CA SER A 102 8.31 8.02 8.55
C SER A 102 7.20 7.51 7.62
N CYS A 103 6.00 8.08 7.73
CA CYS A 103 4.89 7.72 6.86
C CYS A 103 5.19 8.07 5.39
N ILE A 104 5.70 9.26 5.14
CA ILE A 104 6.08 9.69 3.79
C ILE A 104 7.19 8.80 3.23
N ASN A 105 8.18 8.43 4.06
CA ASN A 105 9.21 7.48 3.65
C ASN A 105 8.61 6.13 3.27
N GLY A 106 7.56 5.71 3.98
CA GLY A 106 6.82 4.49 3.65
C GLY A 106 6.15 4.56 2.28
N VAL A 107 5.54 5.70 1.95
CA VAL A 107 4.96 5.92 0.61
C VAL A 107 6.04 5.78 -0.46
N GLU A 108 7.18 6.43 -0.28
CA GLU A 108 8.29 6.34 -1.25
C GLU A 108 8.82 4.91 -1.35
N SER A 109 8.86 4.20 -0.23
CA SER A 109 9.29 2.80 -0.20
C SER A 109 8.34 1.92 -1.02
N VAL A 110 7.03 2.14 -0.94
CA VAL A 110 6.06 1.40 -1.76
C VAL A 110 6.28 1.68 -3.23
N LYS A 111 6.45 2.94 -3.60
CA LYS A 111 6.71 3.31 -5.00
C LYS A 111 7.94 2.61 -5.56
N LYS A 112 9.00 2.55 -4.76
CA LYS A 112 10.26 1.95 -5.16
C LYS A 112 10.21 0.43 -5.19
N ASN A 113 9.65 -0.19 -4.14
CA ASN A 113 9.70 -1.64 -3.96
C ASN A 113 8.61 -2.39 -4.73
N ALA A 114 7.51 -1.73 -5.12
CA ALA A 114 6.45 -2.37 -5.90
C ALA A 114 6.87 -2.63 -7.35
N VAL A 115 7.84 -1.87 -7.85
CA VAL A 115 8.34 -2.04 -9.22
C VAL A 115 9.29 -3.23 -9.25
N ASP A 116 9.03 -4.18 -10.16
CA ASP A 116 9.85 -5.38 -10.35
C ASP A 116 9.98 -6.24 -9.09
N ALA A 117 9.02 -6.17 -8.18
CA ALA A 117 9.01 -7.00 -6.97
C ALA A 117 8.73 -8.45 -7.33
N ASP A 118 9.46 -9.36 -6.67
CA ASP A 118 9.18 -10.78 -6.77
C ASP A 118 7.88 -11.12 -6.07
N ILE A 119 7.19 -12.16 -6.54
CA ILE A 119 5.96 -12.64 -5.91
C ILE A 119 6.27 -14.00 -5.28
N VAL A 120 6.08 -14.08 -3.97
CA VAL A 120 6.37 -15.29 -3.19
C VAL A 120 5.08 -15.74 -2.50
N THR A 121 4.83 -17.03 -2.48
CA THR A 121 3.68 -17.60 -1.77
C THR A 121 4.18 -18.31 -0.51
N GLU A 122 3.61 -17.93 0.64
CA GLU A 122 3.87 -18.60 1.91
C GLU A 122 2.94 -19.73 2.18
#